data_b204a0cb898c50a981e8ab519dafa4d9
#
_entry.id   b204a0cb898c50a981e8ab519dafa4d9
#
_cell.length_a   1.000
_cell.length_b   1.000
_cell.length_c   1.000
_cell.angle_alpha   90.00
_cell.angle_beta   90.00
_cell.angle_gamma   90.00
#
_symmetry.space_group_name_H-M   'P 1'
#
loop_
_entity.id
_entity.type
_entity.pdbx_description
1 polymer ?
#
loop_
_entity_poly.entity_id
_entity_poly.type
_entity_poly.pdbx_seq_one_letter_code
_entity_poly.pdbx_strand_id
1 'polypeptide(L)'
;MEYLVESALLTHGLKSVSNETIKKEWQDPGKKITWIDHGEIRIGDIDEFLEFRSRAAAYPRIDCDLLEKALVEKQSGALTASGTMAVCVNMGIPLAITCGMGGIGDIKGEELCPDLPALQQIPVILISAGPKDMLDRKATIDWLISHGVKVIGTERNYCTGYVFCGEKVELQGKAENSAETVKPPMLIINEIPEEKRIKDREILREAIAEGKRSGEGRTLFPSCGKWKD
;
A
#
# COMPACT_ATOMS: atom_id res chain seq x y z
N MET A 1 -7.60 -17.50 -6.92
CA MET A 1 -6.34 -17.38 -6.13
C MET A 1 -6.68 -16.66 -4.85
N GLU A 2 -6.23 -17.13 -3.69
CA GLU A 2 -6.45 -16.44 -2.42
C GLU A 2 -5.53 -15.23 -2.29
N TYR A 3 -6.02 -14.19 -1.63
CA TYR A 3 -5.29 -12.94 -1.41
C TYR A 3 -5.71 -12.25 -0.11
N LEU A 4 -4.85 -11.37 0.39
CA LEU A 4 -5.16 -10.47 1.50
C LEU A 4 -5.00 -9.01 1.08
N VAL A 5 -5.80 -8.14 1.69
CA VAL A 5 -5.82 -6.70 1.43
C VAL A 5 -5.26 -5.95 2.63
N GLU A 6 -4.37 -5.00 2.38
CA GLU A 6 -3.80 -4.09 3.36
C GLU A 6 -4.87 -3.27 4.08
N SER A 7 -4.68 -3.06 5.39
CA SER A 7 -5.59 -2.26 6.22
C SER A 7 -5.08 -0.85 6.56
N ALA A 8 -3.79 -0.58 6.44
CA ALA A 8 -3.22 0.71 6.86
C ALA A 8 -3.75 1.90 6.04
N LEU A 9 -4.00 1.73 4.74
CA LEU A 9 -4.63 2.78 3.96
C LEU A 9 -6.04 3.10 4.48
N LEU A 10 -6.85 2.07 4.69
CA LEU A 10 -8.24 2.22 5.11
C LEU A 10 -8.38 2.85 6.51
N THR A 11 -7.37 2.72 7.35
CA THR A 11 -7.34 3.32 8.70
C THR A 11 -6.63 4.68 8.70
N HIS A 12 -5.32 4.69 8.44
CA HIS A 12 -4.46 5.85 8.58
C HIS A 12 -4.44 6.76 7.35
N GLY A 13 -4.64 6.18 6.17
CA GLY A 13 -4.63 6.93 4.90
C GLY A 13 -5.95 7.62 4.59
N LEU A 14 -7.08 7.07 5.05
CA LEU A 14 -8.43 7.57 4.77
C LEU A 14 -9.15 8.05 6.05
N LYS A 15 -8.44 8.68 6.98
CA LYS A 15 -9.00 9.14 8.27
C LYS A 15 -10.20 10.06 8.12
N SER A 16 -10.21 10.91 7.10
CA SER A 16 -11.29 11.87 6.83
C SER A 16 -12.51 11.27 6.14
N VAL A 17 -12.41 10.02 5.64
CA VAL A 17 -13.51 9.35 4.96
C VAL A 17 -14.35 8.57 5.97
N SER A 18 -15.68 8.75 5.95
CA SER A 18 -16.57 8.05 6.88
C SER A 18 -16.67 6.56 6.58
N ASN A 19 -17.04 5.77 7.58
CA ASN A 19 -17.25 4.33 7.42
C ASN A 19 -18.36 4.02 6.40
N GLU A 20 -19.41 4.82 6.37
CA GLU A 20 -20.51 4.69 5.43
C GLU A 20 -20.04 4.90 3.99
N THR A 21 -19.18 5.90 3.78
CA THR A 21 -18.60 6.16 2.45
C THR A 21 -17.70 5.00 2.02
N ILE A 22 -16.81 4.52 2.91
CA ILE A 22 -15.94 3.39 2.59
C ILE A 22 -16.78 2.15 2.25
N LYS A 23 -17.81 1.83 3.06
CA LYS A 23 -18.69 0.69 2.80
C LYS A 23 -19.41 0.82 1.46
N LYS A 24 -19.93 2.01 1.14
CA LYS A 24 -20.62 2.27 -0.12
C LYS A 24 -19.71 2.07 -1.34
N GLU A 25 -18.48 2.55 -1.25
CA GLU A 25 -17.50 2.46 -2.36
C GLU A 25 -16.81 1.09 -2.45
N TRP A 26 -16.96 0.23 -1.42
CA TRP A 26 -16.38 -1.11 -1.40
C TRP A 26 -17.22 -2.06 -2.26
N GLN A 27 -16.75 -2.32 -3.48
CA GLN A 27 -17.54 -3.03 -4.50
C GLN A 27 -17.37 -4.55 -4.51
N ASP A 28 -16.35 -5.07 -3.83
CA ASP A 28 -16.04 -6.50 -3.88
C ASP A 28 -16.15 -7.15 -2.49
N PRO A 29 -17.26 -7.83 -2.17
CA PRO A 29 -17.45 -8.48 -0.87
C PRO A 29 -16.50 -9.68 -0.66
N GLY A 30 -15.90 -10.21 -1.72
CA GLY A 30 -14.95 -11.32 -1.63
C GLY A 30 -13.55 -10.92 -1.19
N LYS A 31 -13.24 -9.62 -1.13
CA LYS A 31 -11.93 -9.14 -0.67
C LYS A 31 -11.79 -9.35 0.82
N LYS A 32 -10.63 -9.85 1.22
CA LYS A 32 -10.29 -10.15 2.61
C LYS A 32 -9.30 -9.13 3.13
N ILE A 33 -9.77 -8.23 3.98
CA ILE A 33 -8.96 -7.24 4.65
C ILE A 33 -8.30 -7.91 5.86
N THR A 34 -7.00 -7.62 6.09
CA THR A 34 -6.28 -8.20 7.22
C THR A 34 -5.74 -7.13 8.16
N TRP A 35 -5.85 -7.39 9.47
CA TRP A 35 -5.37 -6.51 10.54
C TRP A 35 -4.94 -7.33 11.76
N ILE A 36 -4.34 -6.69 12.76
CA ILE A 36 -4.02 -7.31 14.04
C ILE A 36 -4.98 -6.77 15.10
N ASP A 37 -5.56 -7.66 15.89
CA ASP A 37 -6.46 -7.29 16.99
C ASP A 37 -6.14 -8.12 18.23
N HIS A 38 -5.67 -7.45 19.28
CA HIS A 38 -5.22 -8.06 20.56
C HIS A 38 -4.20 -9.20 20.35
N GLY A 39 -3.25 -9.01 19.42
CA GLY A 39 -2.22 -9.99 19.09
C GLY A 39 -2.68 -11.15 18.23
N GLU A 40 -3.87 -11.07 17.65
CA GLU A 40 -4.38 -12.08 16.72
C GLU A 40 -4.47 -11.51 15.30
N ILE A 41 -4.05 -12.32 14.33
CA ILE A 41 -4.27 -12.01 12.92
C ILE A 41 -5.77 -12.17 12.63
N ARG A 42 -6.41 -11.10 12.23
CA ARG A 42 -7.80 -11.08 11.80
C ARG A 42 -7.87 -10.94 10.28
N ILE A 43 -8.80 -11.67 9.70
CA ILE A 43 -9.16 -11.58 8.29
C ILE A 43 -10.68 -11.51 8.22
N GLY A 44 -11.19 -10.46 7.60
CA GLY A 44 -12.63 -10.25 7.53
C GLY A 44 -13.08 -9.50 6.29
N ASP A 45 -14.39 -9.38 6.16
CA ASP A 45 -15.00 -8.52 5.15
C ASP A 45 -14.97 -7.04 5.56
N ILE A 46 -15.61 -6.20 4.77
CA ILE A 46 -15.62 -4.77 5.03
C ILE A 46 -16.38 -4.43 6.33
N ASP A 47 -17.44 -5.14 6.67
CA ASP A 47 -18.25 -4.83 7.84
C ASP A 47 -17.49 -5.17 9.13
N GLU A 48 -16.88 -6.33 9.21
CA GLU A 48 -16.01 -6.73 10.32
C GLU A 48 -14.82 -5.78 10.47
N PHE A 49 -14.22 -5.37 9.36
CA PHE A 49 -13.11 -4.43 9.38
C PHE A 49 -13.54 -3.02 9.85
N LEU A 50 -14.70 -2.52 9.47
CA LEU A 50 -15.17 -1.19 9.88
C LEU A 50 -15.44 -1.10 11.39
N GLU A 51 -15.78 -2.18 12.06
CA GLU A 51 -15.83 -2.25 13.53
C GLU A 51 -14.44 -2.00 14.14
N PHE A 52 -13.41 -2.68 13.62
CA PHE A 52 -12.03 -2.44 14.02
C PHE A 52 -11.59 -1.00 13.69
N ARG A 53 -11.88 -0.52 12.49
CA ARG A 53 -11.50 0.83 12.03
C ARG A 53 -12.02 1.94 12.94
N SER A 54 -13.20 1.78 13.51
CA SER A 54 -13.82 2.78 14.41
C SER A 54 -12.98 3.08 15.65
N ARG A 55 -12.11 2.16 16.06
CA ARG A 55 -11.18 2.32 17.21
C ARG A 55 -9.71 2.38 16.80
N ALA A 56 -9.41 2.23 15.51
CA ALA A 56 -8.04 2.11 15.01
C ALA A 56 -7.25 3.43 14.97
N ALA A 57 -7.86 4.58 15.25
CA ALA A 57 -7.18 5.89 15.18
C ALA A 57 -5.96 6.00 16.10
N ALA A 58 -5.97 5.30 17.24
CA ALA A 58 -4.88 5.25 18.22
C ALA A 58 -3.91 4.09 17.99
N TYR A 59 -4.19 3.17 17.08
CA TYR A 59 -3.39 1.98 16.87
C TYR A 59 -2.21 2.25 15.93
N PRO A 60 -1.06 1.57 16.12
CA PRO A 60 0.08 1.70 15.23
C PRO A 60 -0.18 1.07 13.86
N ARG A 61 0.66 1.45 12.91
CA ARG A 61 0.86 0.67 11.69
C ARG A 61 1.90 -0.40 11.97
N ILE A 62 1.61 -1.62 11.56
CA ILE A 62 2.45 -2.81 11.77
C ILE A 62 2.99 -3.23 10.40
N ASP A 63 4.29 -3.14 10.25
CA ASP A 63 5.06 -3.67 9.10
C ASP A 63 5.59 -5.08 9.40
N CYS A 64 6.36 -5.65 8.47
CA CYS A 64 6.89 -7.00 8.63
C CYS A 64 7.82 -7.14 9.84
N ASP A 65 8.58 -6.10 10.18
CA ASP A 65 9.55 -6.12 11.28
C ASP A 65 8.86 -6.04 12.65
N LEU A 66 7.69 -5.40 12.70
CA LEU A 66 6.90 -5.22 13.92
C LEU A 66 5.87 -6.33 14.15
N LEU A 67 5.61 -7.19 13.15
CA LEU A 67 4.52 -8.17 13.20
C LEU A 67 4.68 -9.13 14.38
N GLU A 68 5.82 -9.78 14.52
CA GLU A 68 6.07 -10.75 15.60
C GLU A 68 5.90 -10.09 16.97
N LYS A 69 6.48 -8.90 17.16
CA LYS A 69 6.34 -8.14 18.41
C LYS A 69 4.87 -7.82 18.70
N ALA A 70 4.11 -7.39 17.69
CA ALA A 70 2.70 -7.06 17.87
C ALA A 70 1.85 -8.27 18.30
N LEU A 71 2.15 -9.46 17.76
CA LEU A 71 1.48 -10.70 18.15
C LEU A 71 1.82 -11.10 19.61
N VAL A 72 3.11 -11.08 19.96
CA VAL A 72 3.58 -11.47 21.31
C VAL A 72 3.08 -10.51 22.39
N GLU A 73 3.15 -9.20 22.12
CA GLU A 73 2.72 -8.15 23.06
C GLU A 73 1.20 -7.91 23.04
N LYS A 74 0.44 -8.71 22.29
CA LYS A 74 -1.02 -8.60 22.13
C LYS A 74 -1.48 -7.20 21.72
N GLN A 75 -0.72 -6.57 20.84
CA GLN A 75 -1.08 -5.26 20.29
C GLN A 75 -2.24 -5.38 19.29
N SER A 76 -2.91 -4.24 19.04
CA SER A 76 -3.81 -4.06 17.91
C SER A 76 -3.20 -3.05 16.95
N GLY A 77 -3.38 -3.26 15.63
CA GLY A 77 -2.82 -2.36 14.64
C GLY A 77 -3.23 -2.69 13.21
N ALA A 78 -3.05 -1.71 12.33
CA ALA A 78 -3.30 -1.86 10.92
C ALA A 78 -2.03 -2.32 10.19
N LEU A 79 -2.15 -3.32 9.33
CA LEU A 79 -1.03 -3.85 8.56
C LEU A 79 -0.68 -2.94 7.38
N THR A 80 0.61 -2.66 7.20
CA THR A 80 1.17 -2.04 5.98
C THR A 80 1.28 -3.07 4.86
N ALA A 81 1.77 -2.66 3.69
CA ALA A 81 2.02 -3.60 2.59
C ALA A 81 2.97 -4.72 3.02
N SER A 82 4.11 -4.39 3.66
CA SER A 82 5.06 -5.40 4.15
C SER A 82 4.49 -6.26 5.27
N GLY A 83 3.73 -5.70 6.20
CA GLY A 83 3.02 -6.46 7.23
C GLY A 83 2.00 -7.43 6.63
N THR A 84 1.26 -6.99 5.61
CA THR A 84 0.31 -7.85 4.88
C THR A 84 1.03 -8.99 4.15
N MET A 85 2.16 -8.71 3.48
CA MET A 85 2.99 -9.75 2.85
C MET A 85 3.48 -10.79 3.86
N ALA A 86 3.93 -10.36 5.04
CA ALA A 86 4.37 -11.28 6.10
C ALA A 86 3.24 -12.19 6.59
N VAL A 87 2.03 -11.64 6.77
CA VAL A 87 0.84 -12.45 7.10
C VAL A 87 0.50 -13.43 5.99
N CYS A 88 0.59 -13.01 4.72
CA CYS A 88 0.35 -13.88 3.57
C CYS A 88 1.25 -15.13 3.61
N VAL A 89 2.56 -14.96 3.84
CA VAL A 89 3.49 -16.10 3.95
C VAL A 89 3.15 -17.01 5.11
N ASN A 90 2.87 -16.45 6.29
CA ASN A 90 2.52 -17.24 7.47
C ASN A 90 1.27 -18.11 7.23
N MET A 91 0.40 -17.69 6.32
CA MET A 91 -0.83 -18.40 5.99
C MET A 91 -0.77 -19.20 4.68
N GLY A 92 0.35 -19.20 3.99
CA GLY A 92 0.50 -19.86 2.68
C GLY A 92 -0.31 -19.19 1.56
N ILE A 93 -0.65 -17.91 1.71
CA ILE A 93 -1.39 -17.12 0.71
C ILE A 93 -0.40 -16.44 -0.23
N PRO A 94 -0.51 -16.64 -1.55
CA PRO A 94 0.54 -16.19 -2.48
C PRO A 94 0.45 -14.71 -2.87
N LEU A 95 -0.63 -13.99 -2.52
CA LEU A 95 -0.94 -12.67 -3.06
C LEU A 95 -1.36 -11.68 -1.98
N ALA A 96 -0.67 -10.54 -1.94
CA ALA A 96 -1.03 -9.37 -1.16
C ALA A 96 -1.49 -8.21 -2.07
N ILE A 97 -2.46 -7.43 -1.61
CA ILE A 97 -2.99 -6.25 -2.33
C ILE A 97 -2.84 -5.03 -1.44
N THR A 98 -2.23 -4.00 -1.99
CA THR A 98 -2.17 -2.66 -1.40
C THR A 98 -2.60 -1.61 -2.43
N CYS A 99 -3.02 -0.44 -1.99
CA CYS A 99 -3.25 0.68 -2.91
C CYS A 99 -1.90 1.32 -3.26
N GLY A 100 -1.27 2.06 -2.36
CA GLY A 100 0.01 2.71 -2.58
C GLY A 100 1.09 2.12 -1.70
N MET A 101 2.15 1.59 -2.29
CA MET A 101 3.30 1.06 -1.54
C MET A 101 4.29 2.15 -1.14
N GLY A 102 5.15 1.83 -0.19
CA GLY A 102 6.33 2.61 0.16
C GLY A 102 7.39 2.57 -0.94
N GLY A 103 8.49 3.25 -0.71
CA GLY A 103 9.57 3.35 -1.69
C GLY A 103 10.76 4.14 -1.14
N ILE A 104 11.61 4.64 -2.03
CA ILE A 104 12.74 5.52 -1.73
C ILE A 104 12.25 6.96 -1.71
N GLY A 105 12.63 7.72 -0.67
CA GLY A 105 12.31 9.14 -0.59
C GLY A 105 12.62 9.73 0.77
N ASP A 106 13.04 10.99 0.78
CA ASP A 106 13.37 11.74 1.98
C ASP A 106 12.14 12.47 2.54
N ILE A 107 11.33 11.77 3.32
CA ILE A 107 10.24 12.40 4.05
C ILE A 107 10.56 12.57 5.54
N LYS A 108 11.40 11.70 6.11
CA LYS A 108 11.86 11.74 7.51
C LYS A 108 13.30 11.25 7.67
N GLY A 109 14.13 11.42 6.65
CA GLY A 109 15.47 10.81 6.62
C GLY A 109 15.44 9.29 6.41
N GLU A 110 14.32 8.71 6.01
CA GLU A 110 14.21 7.30 5.64
C GLU A 110 14.57 7.13 4.18
N GLU A 111 15.72 6.56 3.91
CA GLU A 111 16.18 6.28 2.55
C GLU A 111 15.42 5.11 1.92
N LEU A 112 15.01 4.12 2.72
CA LEU A 112 14.39 2.89 2.27
C LEU A 112 13.19 2.50 3.14
N CYS A 113 12.02 2.37 2.52
CA CYS A 113 10.83 1.87 3.21
C CYS A 113 10.90 0.34 3.40
N PRO A 114 10.44 -0.22 4.55
CA PRO A 114 10.39 -1.67 4.79
C PRO A 114 9.67 -2.49 3.70
N ASP A 115 8.76 -1.89 2.92
CA ASP A 115 8.07 -2.60 1.83
C ASP A 115 9.04 -3.13 0.74
N LEU A 116 10.18 -2.46 0.51
CA LEU A 116 11.13 -2.85 -0.52
C LEU A 116 11.91 -4.11 -0.14
N PRO A 117 12.65 -4.15 1.00
CA PRO A 117 13.34 -5.36 1.42
C PRO A 117 12.35 -6.50 1.71
N ALA A 118 11.16 -6.22 2.23
CA ALA A 118 10.13 -7.22 2.40
C ALA A 118 9.74 -7.87 1.06
N LEU A 119 9.50 -7.08 0.02
CA LEU A 119 9.14 -7.60 -1.30
C LEU A 119 10.27 -8.39 -1.96
N GLN A 120 11.53 -8.06 -1.66
CA GLN A 120 12.69 -8.84 -2.09
C GLN A 120 12.77 -10.21 -1.41
N GLN A 121 12.50 -10.27 -0.10
CA GLN A 121 12.76 -11.43 0.75
C GLN A 121 11.55 -12.35 0.91
N ILE A 122 10.36 -11.79 0.88
CA ILE A 122 9.10 -12.52 1.11
C ILE A 122 8.59 -13.08 -0.22
N PRO A 123 8.40 -14.41 -0.36
CA PRO A 123 7.97 -15.02 -1.62
C PRO A 123 6.46 -14.83 -1.86
N VAL A 124 6.05 -13.59 -1.99
CA VAL A 124 4.66 -13.16 -2.24
C VAL A 124 4.62 -12.27 -3.48
N ILE A 125 3.50 -12.27 -4.17
CA ILE A 125 3.20 -11.30 -5.22
C ILE A 125 2.46 -10.13 -4.59
N LEU A 126 2.97 -8.92 -4.79
CA LEU A 126 2.29 -7.70 -4.37
C LEU A 126 1.60 -7.04 -5.57
N ILE A 127 0.30 -6.82 -5.48
CA ILE A 127 -0.42 -5.92 -6.41
C ILE A 127 -0.54 -4.56 -5.73
N SER A 128 -0.11 -3.51 -6.43
CA SER A 128 -0.15 -2.13 -5.94
C SER A 128 -0.55 -1.17 -7.06
N ALA A 129 -1.21 -0.07 -6.72
CA ALA A 129 -1.40 1.01 -7.69
C ALA A 129 -0.09 1.78 -8.00
N GLY A 130 0.96 1.54 -7.21
CA GLY A 130 2.31 2.06 -7.43
C GLY A 130 2.94 2.66 -6.17
N PRO A 131 4.21 3.09 -6.25
CA PRO A 131 4.84 3.89 -5.21
C PRO A 131 4.10 5.22 -5.00
N LYS A 132 3.94 5.62 -3.74
CA LYS A 132 3.25 6.88 -3.39
C LYS A 132 3.94 8.08 -4.03
N ASP A 133 3.17 9.08 -4.46
CA ASP A 133 3.65 10.20 -5.29
C ASP A 133 4.71 11.11 -4.65
N MET A 134 4.85 11.09 -3.31
CA MET A 134 5.88 11.83 -2.60
C MET A 134 7.25 11.14 -2.64
N LEU A 135 7.34 9.93 -3.16
CA LEU A 135 8.55 9.11 -3.22
C LEU A 135 9.21 9.22 -4.60
N ASP A 136 10.49 8.90 -4.67
CA ASP A 136 11.20 8.73 -5.94
C ASP A 136 10.77 7.40 -6.59
N ARG A 137 9.82 7.51 -7.51
CA ARG A 137 9.25 6.35 -8.21
C ARG A 137 10.29 5.60 -9.01
N LYS A 138 11.14 6.36 -9.74
CA LYS A 138 12.17 5.75 -10.60
C LYS A 138 13.19 5.00 -9.74
N ALA A 139 13.74 5.65 -8.73
CA ALA A 139 14.68 5.00 -7.81
C ALA A 139 14.06 3.77 -7.12
N THR A 140 12.78 3.84 -6.74
CA THR A 140 12.05 2.71 -6.14
C THR A 140 11.97 1.51 -7.08
N ILE A 141 11.59 1.73 -8.35
CA ILE A 141 11.47 0.66 -9.35
C ILE A 141 12.83 0.10 -9.73
N ASP A 142 13.83 0.96 -9.94
CA ASP A 142 15.20 0.55 -10.24
C ASP A 142 15.80 -0.29 -9.10
N TRP A 143 15.54 0.10 -7.85
CA TRP A 143 15.98 -0.66 -6.69
C TRP A 143 15.37 -2.06 -6.67
N LEU A 144 14.05 -2.18 -6.82
CA LEU A 144 13.36 -3.47 -6.84
C LEU A 144 13.90 -4.40 -7.94
N ILE A 145 14.06 -3.87 -9.16
CA ILE A 145 14.58 -4.63 -10.31
C ILE A 145 16.02 -5.08 -10.04
N SER A 146 16.87 -4.21 -9.53
CA SER A 146 18.28 -4.53 -9.23
C SER A 146 18.44 -5.55 -8.10
N HIS A 147 17.41 -5.70 -7.25
CA HIS A 147 17.37 -6.67 -6.16
C HIS A 147 16.55 -7.94 -6.49
N GLY A 148 16.31 -8.19 -7.78
CA GLY A 148 15.73 -9.44 -8.26
C GLY A 148 14.21 -9.52 -8.17
N VAL A 149 13.52 -8.41 -7.82
CA VAL A 149 12.05 -8.36 -7.86
C VAL A 149 11.60 -8.09 -9.29
N LYS A 150 10.72 -8.93 -9.81
CA LYS A 150 10.09 -8.68 -11.11
C LYS A 150 9.04 -7.61 -10.97
N VAL A 151 9.16 -6.53 -11.75
CA VAL A 151 8.21 -5.40 -11.72
C VAL A 151 7.54 -5.26 -13.09
N ILE A 152 6.22 -5.48 -13.10
CA ILE A 152 5.40 -5.43 -14.33
C ILE A 152 4.13 -4.59 -14.11
N GLY A 153 3.56 -4.07 -15.17
CA GLY A 153 2.23 -3.45 -15.12
C GLY A 153 1.13 -4.42 -15.52
N THR A 154 -0.11 -4.12 -15.20
CA THR A 154 -1.26 -4.92 -15.66
C THR A 154 -1.51 -4.75 -17.16
N GLU A 155 -1.54 -3.51 -17.64
CA GLU A 155 -1.91 -3.17 -19.02
C GLU A 155 -0.74 -2.64 -19.84
N ARG A 156 0.23 -2.00 -19.19
CA ARG A 156 1.34 -1.28 -19.83
C ARG A 156 2.68 -1.71 -19.23
N ASN A 157 3.76 -1.58 -20.00
CA ASN A 157 5.13 -1.81 -19.53
C ASN A 157 5.77 -0.55 -18.93
N TYR A 158 4.97 0.38 -18.45
CA TYR A 158 5.39 1.59 -17.75
C TYR A 158 4.32 2.03 -16.76
N CYS A 159 4.71 2.86 -15.79
CA CYS A 159 3.79 3.54 -14.88
C CYS A 159 4.02 5.05 -14.91
N THR A 160 2.98 5.81 -14.53
CA THR A 160 2.95 7.28 -14.64
C THR A 160 2.57 7.99 -13.34
N GLY A 161 2.20 7.26 -12.29
CA GLY A 161 1.85 7.87 -11.02
C GLY A 161 1.05 6.96 -10.11
N TYR A 162 0.63 7.51 -9.00
CA TYR A 162 -0.26 6.85 -8.05
C TYR A 162 -1.61 7.58 -8.02
N VAL A 163 -1.77 8.60 -7.17
CA VAL A 163 -2.96 9.47 -7.13
C VAL A 163 -2.79 10.68 -8.04
N PHE A 164 -1.55 11.12 -8.27
CA PHE A 164 -1.24 12.22 -9.19
C PHE A 164 -0.62 11.69 -10.48
N CYS A 165 -0.90 12.41 -11.58
CA CYS A 165 -0.18 12.18 -12.83
C CYS A 165 1.27 12.62 -12.69
N GLY A 166 2.22 11.78 -13.11
CA GLY A 166 3.65 12.03 -13.03
C GLY A 166 4.40 11.60 -14.29
N GLU A 167 5.72 11.58 -14.20
CA GLU A 167 6.59 11.17 -15.30
C GLU A 167 6.48 9.66 -15.54
N LYS A 168 6.70 9.26 -16.78
CA LYS A 168 6.73 7.88 -17.20
C LYS A 168 7.98 7.19 -16.65
N VAL A 169 7.79 6.03 -16.04
CA VAL A 169 8.87 5.12 -15.59
C VAL A 169 8.65 3.76 -16.24
N GLU A 170 9.67 3.25 -16.92
CA GLU A 170 9.62 1.94 -17.58
C GLU A 170 9.61 0.80 -16.56
N LEU A 171 8.88 -0.27 -16.90
CA LEU A 171 8.79 -1.52 -16.16
C LEU A 171 9.38 -2.65 -17.00
N GLN A 172 9.61 -3.82 -16.39
CA GLN A 172 10.16 -4.98 -17.09
C GLN A 172 9.18 -5.67 -18.05
N GLY A 173 7.94 -5.23 -18.08
CA GLY A 173 6.92 -5.78 -18.97
C GLY A 173 5.51 -5.47 -18.50
N LYS A 174 4.55 -6.20 -19.08
CA LYS A 174 3.15 -6.19 -18.67
C LYS A 174 2.68 -7.61 -18.40
N ALA A 175 1.59 -7.74 -17.65
CA ALA A 175 0.96 -9.03 -17.39
C ALA A 175 0.46 -9.63 -18.73
N GLU A 176 0.84 -10.87 -18.97
CA GLU A 176 0.31 -11.66 -20.07
C GLU A 176 -0.76 -12.59 -19.52
N ASN A 177 -1.74 -12.97 -20.36
CA ASN A 177 -2.88 -13.81 -19.96
C ASN A 177 -2.50 -15.28 -19.64
N SER A 178 -1.21 -15.60 -19.50
CA SER A 178 -0.74 -16.94 -19.16
C SER A 178 -0.36 -17.02 -17.68
N ALA A 179 -0.99 -17.93 -16.96
CA ALA A 179 -0.71 -18.21 -15.53
C ALA A 179 0.74 -18.67 -15.25
N GLU A 180 1.51 -18.98 -16.28
CA GLU A 180 2.88 -19.51 -16.15
C GLU A 180 3.94 -18.47 -15.79
N THR A 181 3.63 -17.18 -15.88
CA THR A 181 4.61 -16.09 -15.72
C THR A 181 4.61 -15.42 -14.34
N VAL A 182 3.71 -15.84 -13.45
CA VAL A 182 3.52 -15.17 -12.15
C VAL A 182 4.22 -15.94 -11.04
N LYS A 183 5.50 -15.61 -10.82
CA LYS A 183 6.32 -16.21 -9.73
C LYS A 183 6.87 -15.13 -8.82
N PRO A 184 6.76 -15.30 -7.48
CA PRO A 184 7.36 -14.37 -6.51
C PRO A 184 8.93 -14.47 -6.54
N PRO A 185 9.65 -13.42 -6.12
CA PRO A 185 9.11 -12.13 -5.71
C PRO A 185 8.69 -11.27 -6.92
N MET A 186 7.52 -10.64 -6.84
CA MET A 186 6.96 -9.86 -7.95
C MET A 186 6.11 -8.70 -7.45
N LEU A 187 6.27 -7.56 -8.10
CA LEU A 187 5.37 -6.41 -8.01
C LEU A 187 4.56 -6.29 -9.30
N ILE A 188 3.24 -6.27 -9.17
CA ILE A 188 2.33 -5.96 -10.28
C ILE A 188 1.73 -4.58 -10.03
N ILE A 189 2.03 -3.63 -10.91
CA ILE A 189 1.48 -2.27 -10.84
C ILE A 189 0.15 -2.23 -11.58
N ASN A 190 -0.93 -2.02 -10.82
CA ASN A 190 -2.28 -1.82 -11.31
C ASN A 190 -2.68 -0.36 -11.03
N GLU A 191 -2.26 0.53 -11.92
CA GLU A 191 -2.43 1.97 -11.71
C GLU A 191 -3.91 2.39 -11.64
N ILE A 192 -4.18 3.42 -10.83
CA ILE A 192 -5.46 4.14 -10.90
C ILE A 192 -5.60 4.70 -12.33
N PRO A 193 -6.75 4.55 -12.99
CA PRO A 193 -6.98 5.12 -14.31
C PRO A 193 -6.64 6.62 -14.36
N GLU A 194 -5.96 7.04 -15.41
CA GLU A 194 -5.40 8.40 -15.49
C GLU A 194 -6.46 9.51 -15.40
N GLU A 195 -7.65 9.26 -15.93
CA GLU A 195 -8.80 10.15 -15.85
C GLU A 195 -9.34 10.34 -14.44
N LYS A 196 -9.05 9.42 -13.51
CA LYS A 196 -9.40 9.49 -12.09
C LYS A 196 -8.30 10.09 -11.22
N ARG A 197 -7.14 10.40 -11.80
CA ARG A 197 -6.02 10.98 -11.06
C ARG A 197 -6.04 12.50 -11.06
N ILE A 198 -5.37 13.05 -10.06
CA ILE A 198 -5.23 14.49 -9.90
C ILE A 198 -4.13 14.98 -10.84
N LYS A 199 -4.46 15.98 -11.67
CA LYS A 199 -3.54 16.58 -12.63
C LYS A 199 -2.78 17.75 -12.04
N ASP A 200 -3.37 18.45 -11.05
CA ASP A 200 -2.75 19.61 -10.40
C ASP A 200 -1.65 19.16 -9.44
N ARG A 201 -0.41 19.31 -9.88
CA ARG A 201 0.78 18.96 -9.08
C ARG A 201 1.12 20.00 -8.00
N GLU A 202 0.49 21.18 -8.01
CA GLU A 202 0.68 22.17 -6.93
C GLU A 202 0.13 21.63 -5.62
N ILE A 203 -1.04 20.95 -5.67
CA ILE A 203 -1.64 20.28 -4.52
C ILE A 203 -0.66 19.26 -3.91
N LEU A 204 0.04 18.48 -4.75
CA LEU A 204 1.05 17.53 -4.25
C LEU A 204 2.22 18.25 -3.57
N ARG A 205 2.71 19.34 -4.16
CA ARG A 205 3.81 20.13 -3.57
C ARG A 205 3.41 20.74 -2.22
N GLU A 206 2.22 21.31 -2.14
CA GLU A 206 1.69 21.85 -0.88
C GLU A 206 1.54 20.76 0.17
N ALA A 207 1.02 19.58 -0.20
CA ALA A 207 0.86 18.45 0.72
C ALA A 207 2.21 17.92 1.24
N ILE A 208 3.22 17.81 0.37
CA ILE A 208 4.58 17.41 0.77
C ILE A 208 5.19 18.44 1.72
N ALA A 209 5.05 19.73 1.43
CA ALA A 209 5.56 20.81 2.27
C ALA A 209 4.90 20.80 3.65
N GLU A 210 3.59 20.59 3.71
CA GLU A 210 2.84 20.45 4.96
C GLU A 210 3.28 19.23 5.76
N GLY A 211 3.42 18.07 5.11
CA GLY A 211 3.88 16.84 5.76
C GLY A 211 5.29 16.97 6.35
N LYS A 212 6.18 17.67 5.67
CA LYS A 212 7.53 17.98 6.18
C LYS A 212 7.47 18.92 7.40
N ARG A 213 6.59 19.90 7.37
CA ARG A 213 6.41 20.87 8.46
C ARG A 213 5.79 20.25 9.72
N SER A 214 4.75 19.43 9.55
CA SER A 214 4.05 18.77 10.67
C SER A 214 4.78 17.55 11.22
N GLY A 215 5.82 17.07 10.55
CA GLY A 215 6.50 15.83 10.89
C GLY A 215 5.67 14.57 10.62
N GLU A 216 4.52 14.69 9.96
CA GLU A 216 3.60 13.60 9.61
C GLU A 216 3.84 13.02 8.21
N GLY A 217 5.08 13.00 7.76
CA GLY A 217 5.46 12.65 6.38
C GLY A 217 4.85 11.38 5.78
N ARG A 218 4.42 10.43 6.61
CA ARG A 218 3.75 9.20 6.15
C ARG A 218 2.23 9.31 6.02
N THR A 219 1.62 10.41 6.49
CA THR A 219 0.16 10.62 6.54
C THR A 219 -0.29 11.82 5.72
N LEU A 220 0.36 12.10 4.62
CA LEU A 220 0.25 13.35 3.86
C LEU A 220 -1.14 13.68 3.30
N PHE A 221 -2.02 12.71 3.14
CA PHE A 221 -3.29 12.94 2.43
C PHE A 221 -4.52 13.31 3.27
N PRO A 222 -4.59 13.05 4.59
CA PRO A 222 -5.83 13.29 5.32
C PRO A 222 -6.01 14.71 5.89
N SER A 223 -4.95 15.50 6.01
CA SER A 223 -5.03 16.81 6.69
C SER A 223 -5.26 18.00 5.75
N CYS A 224 -5.17 17.80 4.45
CA CYS A 224 -5.45 18.86 3.50
C CYS A 224 -6.96 19.01 3.32
N GLY A 225 -7.59 19.93 4.08
CA GLY A 225 -9.03 20.20 4.02
C GLY A 225 -9.56 20.71 2.67
N LYS A 226 -8.74 20.65 1.62
CA LYS A 226 -9.07 21.02 0.23
C LYS A 226 -9.72 19.89 -0.59
N TRP A 227 -9.95 18.71 0.01
CA TRP A 227 -10.57 17.57 -0.67
C TRP A 227 -12.07 17.45 -0.41
N LYS A 228 -12.72 18.56 -0.07
CA LYS A 228 -14.17 18.65 -0.04
C LYS A 228 -14.62 19.19 -1.38
N ASP A 229 -15.18 18.28 -2.18
CA ASP A 229 -16.00 18.39 -3.42
C ASP A 229 -15.43 17.56 -4.57
#